data_d62d07531c569e8d67a460b7da371ee8
#
_entry.id   d62d07531c569e8d67a460b7da371ee8
#
_cell.length_a   1.000
_cell.length_b   1.000
_cell.length_c   1.000
_cell.angle_alpha   90.00
_cell.angle_beta   90.00
_cell.angle_gamma   90.00
#
_symmetry.space_group_name_H-M   'P 1'
#
loop_
_entity.id
_entity.type
_entity.pdbx_description
1 polymer ?
#
loop_
_entity_poly.entity_id
_entity_poly.type
_entity_poly.pdbx_seq_one_letter_code
_entity_poly.pdbx_strand_id
1 'polypeptide(L)'
;MANRVIETNLIEEDIKIEGSLRPQMLADYIGQAKAKESLSIYIEAAKQRKDTLDHVLFYGPPGLGKTTLAGIIANEMGVHMKVTSGPAIEKPGEMAAILNNLQEGDLLFVDEIHRLNRQVEEVLYPAMEDYAIDIMIGKGATARSIRLDLPKFTLVGATTRAGLLTAPLRDRFGVIHHLEFYTIAELQTIIIHSARILNVEIEPAGALELARRSRGTPRLANRILKRVRDFAQVKFDGIITEKVAQTALDLLDVDKMGLDNIDRNILYTIIEKFHGGPVGLETLAASIGEDSGTLEDVYEPYLLKNGLLNRTPKGRMASELAYHHLGLEIPS
;
A
#
# COMPACT_ATOMS: atom_id res chain seq x y z
N MET A 1 23.46 12.14 -6.36
CA MET A 1 22.03 12.02 -6.08
C MET A 1 21.88 10.86 -5.11
N ALA A 2 21.51 11.12 -3.86
CA ALA A 2 21.27 10.06 -2.89
C ALA A 2 20.05 9.25 -3.33
N ASN A 3 20.22 7.94 -3.59
CA ASN A 3 19.12 7.04 -3.91
C ASN A 3 18.20 6.96 -2.69
N ARG A 4 17.00 7.54 -2.80
CA ARG A 4 15.99 7.48 -1.75
C ARG A 4 15.57 6.03 -1.52
N VAL A 5 15.79 5.50 -0.33
CA VAL A 5 15.41 4.12 0.03
C VAL A 5 13.88 3.94 0.08
N ILE A 6 13.15 5.04 0.29
CA ILE A 6 11.67 5.07 0.44
C ILE A 6 10.97 5.62 -0.80
N GLU A 7 11.67 5.85 -1.93
CA GLU A 7 11.02 6.27 -3.17
C GLU A 7 9.98 5.28 -3.64
N THR A 8 8.80 5.80 -4.00
CA THR A 8 7.67 5.02 -4.51
C THR A 8 7.81 4.63 -5.98
N ASN A 9 8.73 5.23 -6.72
CA ASN A 9 8.96 4.94 -8.14
C ASN A 9 9.81 3.67 -8.28
N LEU A 10 9.19 2.59 -8.76
CA LEU A 10 9.83 1.30 -9.03
C LEU A 10 10.58 1.35 -10.37
N ILE A 11 11.83 0.89 -10.37
CA ILE A 11 12.57 0.56 -11.59
C ILE A 11 11.99 -0.75 -12.13
N GLU A 12 11.94 -0.96 -13.46
CA GLU A 12 11.33 -2.16 -14.09
C GLU A 12 11.87 -3.50 -13.56
N GLU A 13 13.15 -3.57 -13.20
CA GLU A 13 13.75 -4.75 -12.56
C GLU A 13 13.21 -4.99 -11.15
N ASP A 14 12.96 -3.94 -10.39
CA ASP A 14 12.36 -4.05 -9.06
C ASP A 14 10.92 -4.59 -9.12
N ILE A 15 10.16 -4.26 -10.18
CA ILE A 15 8.80 -4.76 -10.40
C ILE A 15 8.80 -6.28 -10.61
N LYS A 16 9.72 -6.80 -11.43
CA LYS A 16 9.82 -8.25 -11.70
C LYS A 16 10.22 -9.02 -10.45
N ILE A 17 11.20 -8.52 -9.71
CA ILE A 17 11.68 -9.16 -8.48
C ILE A 17 10.62 -9.03 -7.35
N GLU A 18 9.95 -7.90 -7.22
CA GLU A 18 8.82 -7.78 -6.27
C GLU A 18 7.71 -8.78 -6.60
N GLY A 19 7.43 -9.03 -7.88
CA GLY A 19 6.48 -10.06 -8.31
C GLY A 19 6.85 -11.45 -7.81
N SER A 20 8.14 -11.82 -7.87
CA SER A 20 8.63 -13.13 -7.42
C SER A 20 8.60 -13.33 -5.90
N LEU A 21 8.65 -12.23 -5.12
CA LEU A 21 8.62 -12.26 -3.67
C LEU A 21 7.19 -12.24 -3.10
N ARG A 22 6.18 -12.02 -3.95
CA ARG A 22 4.79 -11.97 -3.49
C ARG A 22 4.24 -13.37 -3.28
N PRO A 23 3.62 -13.67 -2.12
CA PRO A 23 2.91 -14.92 -1.93
C PRO A 23 1.78 -15.05 -2.95
N GLN A 24 1.61 -16.26 -3.46
CA GLN A 24 0.60 -16.56 -4.49
C GLN A 24 -0.68 -17.12 -3.88
N MET A 25 -0.60 -17.73 -2.72
CA MET A 25 -1.72 -18.38 -2.03
C MET A 25 -1.92 -17.79 -0.63
N LEU A 26 -3.14 -17.90 -0.13
CA LEU A 26 -3.48 -17.39 1.20
C LEU A 26 -2.71 -18.12 2.33
N ALA A 27 -2.36 -19.39 2.11
CA ALA A 27 -1.56 -20.18 3.05
C ALA A 27 -0.16 -19.58 3.28
N ASP A 28 0.45 -19.03 2.24
CA ASP A 28 1.80 -18.46 2.27
C ASP A 28 1.83 -16.99 2.74
N TYR A 29 0.66 -16.38 2.85
CA TYR A 29 0.54 -14.99 3.24
C TYR A 29 0.75 -14.81 4.75
N ILE A 30 1.74 -14.02 5.12
CA ILE A 30 2.11 -13.73 6.50
C ILE A 30 1.44 -12.43 6.95
N GLY A 31 0.94 -12.43 8.19
CA GLY A 31 0.30 -11.26 8.78
C GLY A 31 -1.17 -11.08 8.42
N GLN A 32 -1.75 -9.96 8.82
CA GLN A 32 -3.14 -9.58 8.57
C GLN A 32 -4.15 -10.67 8.98
N ALA A 33 -3.98 -11.28 10.15
CA ALA A 33 -4.68 -12.50 10.56
C ALA A 33 -6.21 -12.42 10.39
N LYS A 34 -6.84 -11.31 10.78
CA LYS A 34 -8.29 -11.11 10.64
C LYS A 34 -8.75 -11.08 9.18
N ALA A 35 -8.01 -10.36 8.32
CA ALA A 35 -8.34 -10.29 6.89
C ALA A 35 -8.14 -11.66 6.24
N LYS A 36 -7.05 -12.35 6.58
CA LYS A 36 -6.74 -13.70 6.09
C LYS A 36 -7.82 -14.71 6.45
N GLU A 37 -8.26 -14.73 7.72
CA GLU A 37 -9.28 -15.64 8.21
C GLU A 37 -10.63 -15.42 7.51
N SER A 38 -11.11 -14.18 7.45
CA SER A 38 -12.38 -13.88 6.80
C SER A 38 -12.33 -14.12 5.29
N LEU A 39 -11.25 -13.75 4.60
CA LEU A 39 -11.09 -14.05 3.17
C LEU A 39 -11.07 -15.56 2.89
N SER A 40 -10.43 -16.36 3.74
CA SER A 40 -10.45 -17.82 3.61
C SER A 40 -11.87 -18.37 3.63
N ILE A 41 -12.71 -17.90 4.57
CA ILE A 41 -14.10 -18.31 4.69
C ILE A 41 -14.92 -17.87 3.46
N TYR A 42 -14.78 -16.62 3.03
CA TYR A 42 -15.57 -16.10 1.90
C TYR A 42 -15.20 -16.74 0.57
N ILE A 43 -13.90 -16.96 0.33
CA ILE A 43 -13.40 -17.66 -0.86
C ILE A 43 -13.92 -19.11 -0.90
N GLU A 44 -13.82 -19.83 0.22
CA GLU A 44 -14.29 -21.21 0.30
C GLU A 44 -15.82 -21.28 0.08
N ALA A 45 -16.58 -20.38 0.70
CA ALA A 45 -18.03 -20.31 0.52
C ALA A 45 -18.42 -19.99 -0.93
N ALA A 46 -17.72 -19.06 -1.60
CA ALA A 46 -17.95 -18.73 -3.01
C ALA A 46 -17.64 -19.94 -3.92
N LYS A 47 -16.53 -20.65 -3.68
CA LYS A 47 -16.19 -21.89 -4.41
C LYS A 47 -17.26 -22.97 -4.25
N GLN A 48 -17.77 -23.19 -3.04
CA GLN A 48 -18.83 -24.19 -2.77
C GLN A 48 -20.13 -23.85 -3.50
N ARG A 49 -20.51 -22.58 -3.57
CA ARG A 49 -21.68 -22.10 -4.30
C ARG A 49 -21.47 -22.02 -5.81
N LYS A 50 -20.22 -22.13 -6.29
CA LYS A 50 -19.80 -21.89 -7.68
C LYS A 50 -20.22 -20.49 -8.16
N ASP A 51 -20.01 -19.51 -7.31
CA ASP A 51 -20.36 -18.11 -7.57
C ASP A 51 -19.11 -17.21 -7.43
N THR A 52 -19.23 -15.96 -7.87
CA THR A 52 -18.18 -14.95 -7.68
C THR A 52 -18.08 -14.56 -6.21
N LEU A 53 -16.90 -14.09 -5.80
CA LEU A 53 -16.73 -13.48 -4.49
C LEU A 53 -17.42 -12.11 -4.46
N ASP A 54 -17.95 -11.71 -3.32
CA ASP A 54 -18.46 -10.35 -3.11
C ASP A 54 -17.33 -9.32 -3.36
N HIS A 55 -17.70 -8.09 -3.73
CA HIS A 55 -16.74 -7.02 -3.93
C HIS A 55 -15.98 -6.69 -2.65
N VAL A 56 -14.67 -6.52 -2.76
CA VAL A 56 -13.74 -6.36 -1.62
C VAL A 56 -13.06 -5.00 -1.67
N LEU A 57 -12.99 -4.31 -0.53
CA LEU A 57 -12.24 -3.08 -0.35
C LEU A 57 -11.09 -3.30 0.64
N PHE A 58 -9.86 -3.07 0.20
CA PHE A 58 -8.69 -2.99 1.07
C PHE A 58 -8.29 -1.54 1.28
N TYR A 59 -8.11 -1.13 2.53
CA TYR A 59 -7.62 0.21 2.83
C TYR A 59 -6.53 0.19 3.91
N GLY A 60 -5.69 1.22 3.91
CA GLY A 60 -4.58 1.38 4.84
C GLY A 60 -3.33 1.94 4.15
N PRO A 61 -2.27 2.23 4.91
CA PRO A 61 -1.02 2.80 4.40
C PRO A 61 -0.45 2.05 3.20
N PRO A 62 0.40 2.68 2.37
CA PRO A 62 1.03 2.02 1.23
C PRO A 62 2.00 0.91 1.68
N GLY A 63 2.22 -0.09 0.83
CA GLY A 63 3.20 -1.15 1.07
C GLY A 63 2.75 -2.30 1.98
N LEU A 64 1.47 -2.35 2.39
CA LEU A 64 0.91 -3.37 3.30
C LEU A 64 0.37 -4.63 2.59
N GLY A 65 0.42 -4.69 1.25
CA GLY A 65 0.03 -5.90 0.51
C GLY A 65 -1.38 -5.90 -0.09
N LYS A 66 -2.03 -4.73 -0.27
CA LYS A 66 -3.37 -4.62 -0.90
C LYS A 66 -3.42 -5.33 -2.27
N THR A 67 -2.50 -5.01 -3.15
CA THR A 67 -2.38 -5.64 -4.48
C THR A 67 -2.03 -7.13 -4.40
N THR A 68 -1.23 -7.53 -3.41
CA THR A 68 -0.87 -8.93 -3.18
C THR A 68 -2.10 -9.75 -2.77
N LEU A 69 -2.93 -9.23 -1.86
CA LEU A 69 -4.17 -9.89 -1.46
C LEU A 69 -5.16 -10.03 -2.63
N ALA A 70 -5.26 -9.00 -3.49
CA ALA A 70 -6.07 -9.10 -4.71
C ALA A 70 -5.59 -10.23 -5.64
N GLY A 71 -4.27 -10.34 -5.85
CA GLY A 71 -3.67 -11.44 -6.61
C GLY A 71 -3.92 -12.81 -5.98
N ILE A 72 -3.81 -12.92 -4.67
CA ILE A 72 -4.13 -14.14 -3.92
C ILE A 72 -5.59 -14.53 -4.11
N ILE A 73 -6.53 -13.60 -4.00
CA ILE A 73 -7.96 -13.87 -4.23
C ILE A 73 -8.16 -14.44 -5.64
N ALA A 74 -7.56 -13.82 -6.66
CA ALA A 74 -7.68 -14.31 -8.03
C ALA A 74 -7.12 -15.73 -8.21
N ASN A 75 -5.94 -16.00 -7.62
CA ASN A 75 -5.32 -17.33 -7.66
C ASN A 75 -6.16 -18.36 -6.92
N GLU A 76 -6.65 -18.04 -5.72
CA GLU A 76 -7.50 -18.94 -4.93
C GLU A 76 -8.83 -19.23 -5.63
N MET A 77 -9.43 -18.24 -6.30
CA MET A 77 -10.65 -18.41 -7.08
C MET A 77 -10.40 -19.07 -8.45
N GLY A 78 -9.15 -19.13 -8.91
CA GLY A 78 -8.77 -19.68 -10.21
C GLY A 78 -9.24 -18.81 -11.39
N VAL A 79 -9.26 -17.48 -11.23
CA VAL A 79 -9.76 -16.51 -12.22
C VAL A 79 -8.66 -15.54 -12.66
N HIS A 80 -8.88 -14.86 -13.78
CA HIS A 80 -7.96 -13.82 -14.24
C HIS A 80 -8.16 -12.52 -13.46
N MET A 81 -7.03 -11.85 -13.17
CA MET A 81 -7.03 -10.52 -12.56
C MET A 81 -6.68 -9.47 -13.61
N LYS A 82 -7.59 -8.54 -13.84
CA LYS A 82 -7.30 -7.28 -14.55
C LYS A 82 -6.93 -6.21 -13.57
N VAL A 83 -5.86 -5.49 -13.85
CA VAL A 83 -5.31 -4.44 -12.95
C VAL A 83 -5.45 -3.08 -13.63
N THR A 84 -5.99 -2.13 -12.89
CA THR A 84 -6.05 -0.72 -13.26
C THR A 84 -5.88 0.16 -12.03
N SER A 85 -5.90 1.47 -12.20
CA SER A 85 -5.84 2.42 -11.09
C SER A 85 -6.83 3.57 -11.29
N GLY A 86 -7.27 4.19 -10.21
CA GLY A 86 -8.16 5.36 -10.27
C GLY A 86 -7.62 6.46 -11.18
N PRO A 87 -6.35 6.90 -11.03
CA PRO A 87 -5.77 7.91 -11.90
C PRO A 87 -5.67 7.55 -13.39
N ALA A 88 -5.65 6.28 -13.73
CA ALA A 88 -5.56 5.81 -15.12
C ALA A 88 -6.91 5.85 -15.85
N ILE A 89 -8.01 6.10 -15.16
CA ILE A 89 -9.36 6.11 -15.73
C ILE A 89 -9.93 7.51 -15.62
N GLU A 90 -9.90 8.24 -16.72
CA GLU A 90 -10.37 9.63 -16.76
C GLU A 90 -11.83 9.75 -17.20
N LYS A 91 -12.32 8.80 -18.01
CA LYS A 91 -13.63 8.89 -18.64
C LYS A 91 -14.52 7.69 -18.34
N PRO A 92 -15.85 7.89 -18.21
CA PRO A 92 -16.81 6.80 -18.03
C PRO A 92 -16.72 5.70 -19.09
N GLY A 93 -16.46 6.06 -20.36
CA GLY A 93 -16.30 5.10 -21.45
C GLY A 93 -15.09 4.18 -21.32
N GLU A 94 -14.02 4.61 -20.66
CA GLU A 94 -12.85 3.77 -20.38
C GLU A 94 -13.18 2.70 -19.33
N MET A 95 -13.89 3.07 -18.28
CA MET A 95 -14.38 2.12 -17.28
C MET A 95 -15.37 1.13 -17.92
N ALA A 96 -16.32 1.62 -18.73
CA ALA A 96 -17.27 0.77 -19.44
C ALA A 96 -16.55 -0.23 -20.37
N ALA A 97 -15.50 0.20 -21.07
CA ALA A 97 -14.70 -0.69 -21.93
C ALA A 97 -13.94 -1.76 -21.11
N ILE A 98 -13.38 -1.40 -19.95
CA ILE A 98 -12.72 -2.36 -19.05
C ILE A 98 -13.74 -3.41 -18.59
N LEU A 99 -14.90 -2.98 -18.10
CA LEU A 99 -15.95 -3.87 -17.60
C LEU A 99 -16.50 -4.80 -18.69
N ASN A 100 -16.76 -4.29 -19.88
CA ASN A 100 -17.25 -5.08 -21.02
C ASN A 100 -16.24 -6.13 -21.52
N ASN A 101 -14.95 -5.96 -21.23
CA ASN A 101 -13.89 -6.90 -21.58
C ASN A 101 -13.59 -7.93 -20.48
N LEU A 102 -14.36 -7.97 -19.38
CA LEU A 102 -14.25 -9.00 -18.35
C LEU A 102 -14.89 -10.29 -18.84
N GLN A 103 -14.42 -11.41 -18.31
CA GLN A 103 -15.02 -12.73 -18.47
C GLN A 103 -15.74 -13.14 -17.17
N GLU A 104 -16.57 -14.17 -17.27
CA GLU A 104 -17.30 -14.70 -16.10
C GLU A 104 -16.32 -15.09 -14.98
N GLY A 105 -16.53 -14.53 -13.81
CA GLY A 105 -15.69 -14.75 -12.64
C GLY A 105 -14.44 -13.90 -12.53
N ASP A 106 -14.06 -13.13 -13.56
CA ASP A 106 -12.84 -12.30 -13.52
C ASP A 106 -12.80 -11.37 -12.29
N LEU A 107 -11.60 -11.05 -11.85
CA LEU A 107 -11.34 -10.08 -10.81
C LEU A 107 -10.82 -8.78 -11.42
N LEU A 108 -11.52 -7.66 -11.18
CA LEU A 108 -11.04 -6.32 -11.53
C LEU A 108 -10.41 -5.68 -10.28
N PHE A 109 -9.11 -5.44 -10.31
CA PHE A 109 -8.40 -4.70 -9.28
C PHE A 109 -8.23 -3.24 -9.67
N VAL A 110 -8.72 -2.32 -8.82
CA VAL A 110 -8.59 -0.87 -8.99
C VAL A 110 -7.77 -0.30 -7.83
N ASP A 111 -6.51 0.03 -8.11
CA ASP A 111 -5.67 0.71 -7.11
C ASP A 111 -6.01 2.19 -7.02
N GLU A 112 -5.78 2.79 -5.84
CA GLU A 112 -6.12 4.19 -5.56
C GLU A 112 -7.56 4.55 -6.01
N ILE A 113 -8.51 3.66 -5.71
CA ILE A 113 -9.90 3.77 -6.18
C ILE A 113 -10.59 5.08 -5.74
N HIS A 114 -10.14 5.71 -4.65
CA HIS A 114 -10.63 7.02 -4.18
C HIS A 114 -10.29 8.17 -5.16
N ARG A 115 -9.42 7.95 -6.15
CA ARG A 115 -9.04 8.93 -7.17
C ARG A 115 -9.88 8.83 -8.45
N LEU A 116 -10.84 7.93 -8.50
CA LEU A 116 -11.85 7.93 -9.56
C LEU A 116 -12.67 9.22 -9.50
N ASN A 117 -12.91 9.83 -10.65
CA ASN A 117 -13.84 10.94 -10.68
C ASN A 117 -15.29 10.43 -10.58
N ARG A 118 -16.21 11.30 -10.16
CA ARG A 118 -17.60 10.95 -9.87
C ARG A 118 -18.33 10.32 -11.06
N GLN A 119 -18.04 10.76 -12.28
CA GLN A 119 -18.71 10.23 -13.48
C GLN A 119 -18.28 8.78 -13.75
N VAL A 120 -17.03 8.43 -13.44
CA VAL A 120 -16.52 7.06 -13.56
C VAL A 120 -17.10 6.18 -12.43
N GLU A 121 -17.21 6.70 -11.19
CA GLU A 121 -17.87 5.98 -10.10
C GLU A 121 -19.33 5.63 -10.43
N GLU A 122 -20.07 6.55 -11.09
CA GLU A 122 -21.47 6.34 -11.48
C GLU A 122 -21.64 5.16 -12.45
N VAL A 123 -20.62 4.81 -13.24
CA VAL A 123 -20.62 3.59 -14.08
C VAL A 123 -20.43 2.33 -13.23
N LEU A 124 -19.66 2.41 -12.15
CA LEU A 124 -19.43 1.26 -11.27
C LEU A 124 -20.67 0.86 -10.47
N TYR A 125 -21.56 1.79 -10.12
CA TYR A 125 -22.69 1.48 -9.25
C TYR A 125 -23.60 0.38 -9.83
N PRO A 126 -24.18 0.50 -11.03
CA PRO A 126 -24.97 -0.56 -11.61
C PRO A 126 -24.14 -1.80 -11.99
N ALA A 127 -22.86 -1.60 -12.32
CA ALA A 127 -21.97 -2.72 -12.61
C ALA A 127 -21.74 -3.62 -11.39
N MET A 128 -21.63 -3.04 -10.19
CA MET A 128 -21.43 -3.78 -8.93
C MET A 128 -22.72 -4.41 -8.40
N GLU A 129 -23.86 -3.74 -8.56
CA GLU A 129 -25.16 -4.22 -8.02
C GLU A 129 -25.86 -5.20 -8.95
N ASP A 130 -25.94 -4.83 -10.24
CA ASP A 130 -26.78 -5.51 -11.21
C ASP A 130 -25.98 -6.25 -12.30
N TYR A 131 -24.65 -6.15 -12.28
CA TYR A 131 -23.80 -6.62 -13.37
C TYR A 131 -24.24 -6.07 -14.73
N ALA A 132 -24.48 -4.76 -14.79
CA ALA A 132 -24.90 -4.08 -16.01
C ALA A 132 -24.37 -2.65 -16.05
N ILE A 133 -24.24 -2.09 -17.24
CA ILE A 133 -23.89 -0.69 -17.45
C ILE A 133 -24.89 -0.02 -18.37
N ASP A 134 -25.16 1.26 -18.12
CA ASP A 134 -26.01 2.09 -18.95
C ASP A 134 -25.16 2.97 -19.87
N ILE A 135 -25.30 2.78 -21.18
CA ILE A 135 -24.55 3.54 -22.19
C ILE A 135 -25.49 4.47 -22.93
N MET A 136 -25.13 5.77 -22.97
CA MET A 136 -25.87 6.76 -23.76
C MET A 136 -25.40 6.72 -25.22
N ILE A 137 -26.31 6.39 -26.13
CA ILE A 137 -26.10 6.42 -27.59
C ILE A 137 -26.88 7.55 -28.22
N GLY A 138 -26.21 8.33 -29.08
CA GLY A 138 -26.78 9.51 -29.73
C GLY A 138 -26.46 10.82 -29.03
N LYS A 139 -26.92 11.94 -29.58
CA LYS A 139 -26.71 13.28 -29.01
C LYS A 139 -28.02 14.06 -28.92
N GLY A 140 -28.14 14.92 -27.91
CA GLY A 140 -29.30 15.81 -27.75
C GLY A 140 -30.61 15.06 -27.54
N ALA A 141 -31.70 15.47 -28.13
CA ALA A 141 -33.05 14.91 -27.97
C ALA A 141 -33.19 13.47 -28.50
N THR A 142 -32.26 12.96 -29.27
CA THR A 142 -32.27 11.59 -29.82
C THR A 142 -31.40 10.63 -29.00
N ALA A 143 -30.80 11.09 -27.91
CA ALA A 143 -30.00 10.25 -27.03
C ALA A 143 -30.90 9.18 -26.38
N ARG A 144 -30.43 7.93 -26.41
CA ARG A 144 -31.10 6.79 -25.77
C ARG A 144 -30.12 6.08 -24.84
N SER A 145 -30.60 5.68 -23.68
CA SER A 145 -29.84 4.79 -22.81
C SER A 145 -30.04 3.35 -23.26
N ILE A 146 -28.95 2.63 -23.44
CA ILE A 146 -28.93 1.18 -23.68
C ILE A 146 -28.26 0.54 -22.49
N ARG A 147 -28.95 -0.42 -21.84
CA ARG A 147 -28.40 -1.24 -20.78
C ARG A 147 -27.68 -2.45 -21.40
N LEU A 148 -26.42 -2.63 -21.04
CA LEU A 148 -25.60 -3.77 -21.43
C LEU A 148 -25.36 -4.65 -20.19
N ASP A 149 -25.69 -5.93 -20.30
CA ASP A 149 -25.36 -6.89 -19.27
C ASP A 149 -23.87 -7.21 -19.29
N LEU A 150 -23.28 -7.34 -18.10
CA LEU A 150 -21.91 -7.71 -17.87
C LEU A 150 -21.83 -9.15 -17.34
N PRO A 151 -20.72 -9.87 -17.60
CA PRO A 151 -20.45 -11.10 -16.88
C PRO A 151 -20.31 -10.80 -15.38
N LYS A 152 -20.66 -11.76 -14.51
CA LYS A 152 -20.39 -11.61 -13.09
C LYS A 152 -18.90 -11.50 -12.84
N PHE A 153 -18.49 -10.56 -12.01
CA PHE A 153 -17.10 -10.29 -11.68
C PHE A 153 -16.95 -9.87 -10.23
N THR A 154 -15.73 -9.95 -9.71
CA THR A 154 -15.39 -9.39 -8.40
C THR A 154 -14.60 -8.10 -8.57
N LEU A 155 -15.08 -6.99 -8.02
CA LEU A 155 -14.31 -5.77 -7.89
C LEU A 155 -13.49 -5.81 -6.59
N VAL A 156 -12.17 -5.63 -6.70
CA VAL A 156 -11.30 -5.41 -5.55
C VAL A 156 -10.76 -3.99 -5.62
N GLY A 157 -11.24 -3.13 -4.74
CA GLY A 157 -10.76 -1.76 -4.59
C GLY A 157 -9.61 -1.68 -3.58
N ALA A 158 -8.61 -0.86 -3.86
CA ALA A 158 -7.56 -0.54 -2.91
C ALA A 158 -7.45 0.98 -2.74
N THR A 159 -7.23 1.43 -1.49
CA THR A 159 -7.07 2.86 -1.20
C THR A 159 -6.17 3.08 0.01
N THR A 160 -5.41 4.18 0.00
CA THR A 160 -4.73 4.71 1.19
C THR A 160 -5.68 5.58 2.03
N ARG A 161 -6.74 6.13 1.43
CA ARG A 161 -7.63 7.14 2.01
C ARG A 161 -9.11 6.72 1.93
N ALA A 162 -9.51 5.77 2.78
CA ALA A 162 -10.91 5.28 2.81
C ALA A 162 -11.94 6.40 3.05
N GLY A 163 -11.56 7.45 3.79
CA GLY A 163 -12.42 8.61 4.05
C GLY A 163 -12.72 9.48 2.82
N LEU A 164 -11.98 9.35 1.72
CA LEU A 164 -12.23 10.05 0.46
C LEU A 164 -13.17 9.28 -0.48
N LEU A 165 -13.46 8.01 -0.19
CA LEU A 165 -14.47 7.26 -0.94
C LEU A 165 -15.86 7.85 -0.70
N THR A 166 -16.63 7.98 -1.77
CA THR A 166 -18.04 8.34 -1.64
C THR A 166 -18.80 7.24 -0.89
N ALA A 167 -19.77 7.63 -0.08
CA ALA A 167 -20.60 6.66 0.64
C ALA A 167 -21.28 5.66 -0.32
N PRO A 168 -21.86 6.10 -1.47
CA PRO A 168 -22.46 5.15 -2.43
C PRO A 168 -21.50 4.09 -2.96
N LEU A 169 -20.22 4.45 -3.22
CA LEU A 169 -19.24 3.46 -3.69
C LEU A 169 -18.83 2.52 -2.56
N ARG A 170 -18.56 3.07 -1.37
CA ARG A 170 -18.13 2.27 -0.21
C ARG A 170 -19.18 1.25 0.21
N ASP A 171 -20.45 1.62 0.22
CA ASP A 171 -21.56 0.78 0.68
C ASP A 171 -21.83 -0.41 -0.27
N ARG A 172 -21.27 -0.42 -1.48
CA ARG A 172 -21.34 -1.51 -2.45
C ARG A 172 -20.29 -2.60 -2.26
N PHE A 173 -19.31 -2.36 -1.39
CA PHE A 173 -18.35 -3.39 -1.01
C PHE A 173 -18.92 -4.27 0.10
N GLY A 174 -19.15 -5.55 -0.20
CA GLY A 174 -19.62 -6.53 0.79
C GLY A 174 -18.58 -6.90 1.82
N VAL A 175 -17.29 -6.74 1.48
CA VAL A 175 -16.15 -7.08 2.32
C VAL A 175 -15.19 -5.89 2.41
N ILE A 176 -14.94 -5.40 3.62
CA ILE A 176 -14.05 -4.24 3.85
C ILE A 176 -13.00 -4.62 4.88
N HIS A 177 -11.72 -4.51 4.51
CA HIS A 177 -10.60 -4.80 5.39
C HIS A 177 -9.64 -3.61 5.53
N HIS A 178 -9.40 -3.21 6.79
CA HIS A 178 -8.31 -2.34 7.15
C HIS A 178 -7.03 -3.17 7.29
N LEU A 179 -6.00 -2.85 6.50
CA LEU A 179 -4.69 -3.47 6.63
C LEU A 179 -3.84 -2.65 7.60
N GLU A 180 -3.27 -3.34 8.57
CA GLU A 180 -2.46 -2.75 9.63
C GLU A 180 -0.96 -2.92 9.34
N PHE A 181 -0.14 -2.11 9.99
CA PHE A 181 1.30 -2.31 9.95
C PHE A 181 1.66 -3.66 10.56
N TYR A 182 2.60 -4.33 9.94
CA TYR A 182 3.13 -5.62 10.38
C TYR A 182 3.94 -5.48 11.67
N THR A 183 3.93 -6.51 12.47
CA THR A 183 4.82 -6.65 13.62
C THR A 183 6.25 -6.95 13.18
N ILE A 184 7.22 -6.68 14.05
CA ILE A 184 8.62 -7.00 13.78
C ILE A 184 8.81 -8.50 13.51
N ALA A 185 8.10 -9.37 14.25
CA ALA A 185 8.19 -10.81 14.07
C ALA A 185 7.65 -11.29 12.70
N GLU A 186 6.53 -10.72 12.25
CA GLU A 186 5.97 -11.00 10.92
C GLU A 186 6.93 -10.53 9.83
N LEU A 187 7.51 -9.32 9.94
CA LEU A 187 8.48 -8.81 8.98
C LEU A 187 9.77 -9.63 8.96
N GLN A 188 10.26 -10.08 10.12
CA GLN A 188 11.41 -10.97 10.19
C GLN A 188 11.15 -12.27 9.43
N THR A 189 9.96 -12.85 9.60
CA THR A 189 9.55 -14.05 8.86
C THR A 189 9.49 -13.81 7.35
N ILE A 190 8.92 -12.67 6.93
CA ILE A 190 8.88 -12.26 5.52
C ILE A 190 10.29 -12.08 4.95
N ILE A 191 11.19 -11.42 5.69
CA ILE A 191 12.58 -11.19 5.27
C ILE A 191 13.31 -12.52 5.08
N ILE A 192 13.19 -13.46 6.03
CA ILE A 192 13.82 -14.79 5.94
C ILE A 192 13.26 -15.56 4.72
N HIS A 193 11.95 -15.50 4.49
CA HIS A 193 11.34 -16.13 3.33
C HIS A 193 11.84 -15.50 2.02
N SER A 194 11.85 -14.17 1.94
CA SER A 194 12.33 -13.43 0.78
C SER A 194 13.83 -13.66 0.51
N ALA A 195 14.65 -13.77 1.57
CA ALA A 195 16.07 -14.08 1.44
C ALA A 195 16.30 -15.46 0.80
N ARG A 196 15.49 -16.47 1.16
CA ARG A 196 15.55 -17.80 0.52
C ARG A 196 15.21 -17.73 -0.97
N ILE A 197 14.16 -17.00 -1.35
CA ILE A 197 13.78 -16.82 -2.77
C ILE A 197 14.89 -16.10 -3.55
N LEU A 198 15.54 -15.12 -2.93
CA LEU A 198 16.63 -14.35 -3.52
C LEU A 198 17.98 -15.07 -3.44
N ASN A 199 18.03 -16.26 -2.88
CA ASN A 199 19.25 -17.03 -2.62
C ASN A 199 20.31 -16.24 -1.87
N VAL A 200 19.89 -15.59 -0.77
CA VAL A 200 20.72 -14.77 0.11
C VAL A 200 20.82 -15.45 1.47
N GLU A 201 22.03 -15.63 1.95
CA GLU A 201 22.26 -16.13 3.31
C GLU A 201 22.08 -15.00 4.33
N ILE A 202 21.19 -15.21 5.31
CA ILE A 202 20.88 -14.23 6.35
C ILE A 202 20.73 -14.92 7.70
N GLU A 203 21.40 -14.37 8.72
CA GLU A 203 21.22 -14.80 10.10
C GLU A 203 19.92 -14.26 10.69
N PRO A 204 19.31 -14.99 11.67
CA PRO A 204 18.10 -14.50 12.35
C PRO A 204 18.25 -13.11 12.97
N ALA A 205 19.43 -12.78 13.52
CA ALA A 205 19.73 -11.47 14.09
C ALA A 205 19.82 -10.37 13.02
N GLY A 206 20.40 -10.66 11.85
CA GLY A 206 20.41 -9.77 10.70
C GLY A 206 18.99 -9.51 10.18
N ALA A 207 18.19 -10.56 10.03
CA ALA A 207 16.78 -10.43 9.63
C ALA A 207 15.96 -9.60 10.63
N LEU A 208 16.20 -9.75 11.92
CA LEU A 208 15.56 -8.97 12.98
C LEU A 208 15.91 -7.49 12.87
N GLU A 209 17.17 -7.16 12.61
CA GLU A 209 17.62 -5.78 12.45
C GLU A 209 16.97 -5.11 11.23
N LEU A 210 16.90 -5.82 10.09
CA LEU A 210 16.17 -5.34 8.91
C LEU A 210 14.69 -5.13 9.21
N ALA A 211 14.05 -6.06 9.93
CA ALA A 211 12.64 -5.98 10.30
C ALA A 211 12.31 -4.75 11.16
N ARG A 212 13.17 -4.45 12.14
CA ARG A 212 13.03 -3.28 13.02
C ARG A 212 13.01 -1.97 12.23
N ARG A 213 13.88 -1.86 11.20
CA ARG A 213 14.02 -0.64 10.39
C ARG A 213 13.11 -0.62 9.14
N SER A 214 12.20 -1.61 8.98
CA SER A 214 11.29 -1.72 7.82
C SER A 214 9.96 -1.00 7.96
N ARG A 215 9.80 -0.15 8.96
CA ARG A 215 8.61 0.71 9.16
C ARG A 215 7.27 -0.04 9.15
N GLY A 216 7.25 -1.29 9.55
CA GLY A 216 6.03 -2.09 9.59
C GLY A 216 5.47 -2.48 8.21
N THR A 217 6.24 -2.36 7.11
CA THR A 217 5.75 -2.65 5.76
C THR A 217 6.58 -3.69 5.02
N PRO A 218 5.96 -4.76 4.46
CA PRO A 218 6.67 -5.77 3.68
C PRO A 218 7.41 -5.23 2.46
N ARG A 219 6.84 -4.21 1.79
CA ARG A 219 7.48 -3.57 0.63
C ARG A 219 8.84 -2.98 1.00
N LEU A 220 8.92 -2.23 2.11
CA LEU A 220 10.18 -1.66 2.56
C LEU A 220 11.14 -2.72 3.08
N ALA A 221 10.63 -3.74 3.79
CA ALA A 221 11.43 -4.88 4.25
C ALA A 221 12.15 -5.57 3.09
N ASN A 222 11.44 -5.88 2.00
CA ASN A 222 12.02 -6.49 0.81
C ASN A 222 12.99 -5.54 0.08
N ARG A 223 12.70 -4.25 0.02
CA ARG A 223 13.59 -3.26 -0.58
C ARG A 223 14.90 -3.13 0.22
N ILE A 224 14.82 -3.03 1.54
CA ILE A 224 15.99 -3.00 2.43
C ILE A 224 16.80 -4.28 2.27
N LEU A 225 16.16 -5.44 2.28
CA LEU A 225 16.83 -6.72 2.10
C LEU A 225 17.68 -6.76 0.82
N LYS A 226 17.14 -6.30 -0.31
CA LYS A 226 17.88 -6.23 -1.58
C LYS A 226 19.11 -5.32 -1.48
N ARG A 227 18.97 -4.13 -0.88
CA ARG A 227 20.10 -3.18 -0.73
C ARG A 227 21.18 -3.70 0.21
N VAL A 228 20.76 -4.32 1.32
CA VAL A 228 21.71 -4.94 2.27
C VAL A 228 22.39 -6.16 1.67
N ARG A 229 21.68 -6.96 0.83
CA ARG A 229 22.29 -8.03 0.03
C ARG A 229 23.42 -7.50 -0.85
N ASP A 230 23.13 -6.47 -1.65
CA ASP A 230 24.11 -5.90 -2.58
C ASP A 230 25.34 -5.40 -1.81
N PHE A 231 25.13 -4.78 -0.64
CA PHE A 231 26.20 -4.33 0.25
C PHE A 231 27.00 -5.52 0.82
N ALA A 232 26.33 -6.57 1.30
CA ALA A 232 26.97 -7.76 1.84
C ALA A 232 27.84 -8.47 0.80
N GLN A 233 27.37 -8.58 -0.44
CA GLN A 233 28.10 -9.19 -1.55
C GLN A 233 29.36 -8.41 -1.96
N VAL A 234 29.31 -7.08 -1.90
CA VAL A 234 30.43 -6.23 -2.38
C VAL A 234 31.44 -5.95 -1.29
N LYS A 235 31.02 -5.81 -0.02
CA LYS A 235 31.85 -5.36 1.09
C LYS A 235 32.24 -6.44 2.09
N PHE A 236 31.54 -7.57 2.06
CA PHE A 236 31.69 -8.70 2.97
C PHE A 236 31.69 -10.01 2.20
N ASP A 237 31.42 -11.11 2.90
CA ASP A 237 31.37 -12.50 2.39
C ASP A 237 30.01 -12.92 1.81
N GLY A 238 29.06 -11.99 1.69
CA GLY A 238 27.72 -12.24 1.16
C GLY A 238 26.69 -12.66 2.21
N ILE A 239 27.10 -12.87 3.46
CA ILE A 239 26.21 -13.27 4.57
C ILE A 239 25.71 -12.02 5.29
N ILE A 240 24.40 -11.94 5.50
CA ILE A 240 23.78 -10.82 6.23
C ILE A 240 23.72 -11.17 7.72
N THR A 241 24.77 -10.84 8.44
CA THR A 241 24.81 -10.87 9.91
C THR A 241 24.16 -9.61 10.49
N GLU A 242 23.94 -9.56 11.81
CA GLU A 242 23.46 -8.33 12.49
C GLU A 242 24.39 -7.13 12.21
N LYS A 243 25.70 -7.33 12.31
CA LYS A 243 26.71 -6.27 12.08
C LYS A 243 26.68 -5.76 10.63
N VAL A 244 26.58 -6.67 9.66
CA VAL A 244 26.46 -6.31 8.24
C VAL A 244 25.18 -5.52 8.00
N ALA A 245 24.05 -5.96 8.57
CA ALA A 245 22.77 -5.28 8.47
C ALA A 245 22.85 -3.85 9.04
N GLN A 246 23.38 -3.67 10.25
CA GLN A 246 23.55 -2.37 10.88
C GLN A 246 24.41 -1.45 10.05
N THR A 247 25.60 -1.92 9.62
CA THR A 247 26.52 -1.12 8.81
C THR A 247 25.91 -0.68 7.48
N ALA A 248 25.20 -1.58 6.81
CA ALA A 248 24.53 -1.27 5.55
C ALA A 248 23.36 -0.27 5.74
N LEU A 249 22.57 -0.41 6.79
CA LEU A 249 21.45 0.48 7.08
C LEU A 249 21.91 1.88 7.48
N ASP A 250 23.01 1.98 8.22
CA ASP A 250 23.64 3.26 8.55
C ASP A 250 24.17 3.96 7.29
N LEU A 251 24.76 3.21 6.34
CA LEU A 251 25.18 3.75 5.04
C LEU A 251 23.98 4.19 4.17
N LEU A 252 22.82 3.53 4.31
CA LEU A 252 21.57 3.90 3.65
C LEU A 252 20.82 5.04 4.35
N ASP A 253 21.42 5.59 5.42
CA ASP A 253 20.86 6.69 6.22
C ASP A 253 19.48 6.36 6.84
N VAL A 254 19.26 5.08 7.18
CA VAL A 254 18.08 4.59 7.89
C VAL A 254 18.44 4.38 9.36
N ASP A 255 17.84 5.12 10.25
CA ASP A 255 18.14 5.08 11.67
C ASP A 255 17.53 3.87 12.41
N LYS A 256 17.77 3.79 13.73
CA LYS A 256 17.30 2.67 14.57
C LYS A 256 15.78 2.51 14.65
N MET A 257 15.03 3.58 14.40
CA MET A 257 13.56 3.56 14.30
C MET A 257 13.06 3.38 12.86
N GLY A 258 13.96 3.20 11.89
CA GLY A 258 13.61 3.09 10.48
C GLY A 258 13.26 4.43 9.82
N LEU A 259 13.62 5.55 10.44
CA LEU A 259 13.45 6.87 9.84
C LEU A 259 14.54 7.13 8.82
N ASP A 260 14.14 7.61 7.65
CA ASP A 260 15.09 8.11 6.66
C ASP A 260 15.35 9.63 6.82
N ASN A 261 16.11 10.18 5.89
CA ASN A 261 16.45 11.60 5.90
C ASN A 261 15.21 12.51 5.79
N ILE A 262 14.17 12.08 5.05
CA ILE A 262 12.95 12.89 4.88
C ILE A 262 12.12 12.86 6.16
N ASP A 263 11.96 11.72 6.81
CA ASP A 263 11.27 11.62 8.10
C ASP A 263 11.91 12.54 9.13
N ARG A 264 13.25 12.48 9.25
CA ARG A 264 13.97 13.34 10.17
C ARG A 264 13.84 14.81 9.79
N ASN A 265 13.89 15.15 8.50
CA ASN A 265 13.71 16.52 8.03
C ASN A 265 12.31 17.06 8.32
N ILE A 266 11.27 16.22 8.23
CA ILE A 266 9.91 16.58 8.67
C ILE A 266 9.91 16.99 10.14
N LEU A 267 10.47 16.16 11.02
CA LEU A 267 10.51 16.41 12.45
C LEU A 267 11.38 17.62 12.79
N TYR A 268 12.58 17.74 12.22
CA TYR A 268 13.45 18.91 12.39
C TYR A 268 12.76 20.20 11.93
N THR A 269 12.08 20.16 10.78
CA THR A 269 11.39 21.36 10.27
C THR A 269 10.28 21.81 11.22
N ILE A 270 9.49 20.86 11.76
CA ILE A 270 8.45 21.20 12.75
C ILE A 270 9.09 21.78 14.01
N ILE A 271 10.16 21.19 14.49
CA ILE A 271 10.82 21.60 15.75
C ILE A 271 11.53 22.94 15.58
N GLU A 272 12.40 23.08 14.59
CA GLU A 272 13.27 24.24 14.47
C GLU A 272 12.59 25.43 13.80
N LYS A 273 11.85 25.21 12.69
CA LYS A 273 11.23 26.31 11.95
C LYS A 273 9.86 26.72 12.51
N PHE A 274 9.12 25.77 13.12
CA PHE A 274 7.79 26.00 13.62
C PHE A 274 7.66 25.82 15.14
N HIS A 275 8.77 25.81 15.87
CA HIS A 275 8.83 25.76 17.33
C HIS A 275 8.00 24.62 17.94
N GLY A 276 8.06 23.42 17.31
CA GLY A 276 7.30 22.22 17.71
C GLY A 276 5.90 22.15 17.13
N GLY A 277 5.45 23.16 16.42
CA GLY A 277 4.12 23.22 15.78
C GLY A 277 3.09 24.02 16.60
N PRO A 278 1.80 24.04 16.19
CA PRO A 278 1.23 23.32 15.03
C PRO A 278 1.55 23.97 13.67
N VAL A 279 1.79 23.16 12.65
CA VAL A 279 2.01 23.61 11.27
C VAL A 279 1.07 22.90 10.30
N GLY A 280 0.51 23.65 9.34
CA GLY A 280 -0.36 23.10 8.30
C GLY A 280 0.38 22.16 7.32
N LEU A 281 -0.33 21.21 6.72
CA LEU A 281 0.24 20.21 5.79
C LEU A 281 0.96 20.88 4.62
N GLU A 282 0.28 21.79 3.93
CA GLU A 282 0.81 22.49 2.75
C GLU A 282 2.06 23.30 3.06
N THR A 283 2.06 23.98 4.23
CA THR A 283 3.20 24.78 4.70
C THR A 283 4.40 23.90 5.01
N LEU A 284 4.16 22.75 5.66
CA LEU A 284 5.19 21.78 6.00
C LEU A 284 5.79 21.16 4.73
N ALA A 285 4.93 20.70 3.81
CA ALA A 285 5.32 20.13 2.53
C ALA A 285 6.18 21.09 1.70
N ALA A 286 5.73 22.34 1.56
CA ALA A 286 6.49 23.40 0.88
C ALA A 286 7.84 23.66 1.55
N SER A 287 7.91 23.61 2.89
CA SER A 287 9.13 23.88 3.66
C SER A 287 10.22 22.82 3.50
N ILE A 288 9.83 21.57 3.19
CA ILE A 288 10.74 20.45 2.98
C ILE A 288 10.93 20.07 1.51
N GLY A 289 10.17 20.71 0.60
CA GLY A 289 10.23 20.47 -0.85
C GLY A 289 9.59 19.14 -1.26
N GLU A 290 8.56 18.67 -0.54
CA GLU A 290 7.80 17.45 -0.86
C GLU A 290 6.36 17.77 -1.26
N ASP A 291 5.71 16.82 -1.95
CA ASP A 291 4.27 16.89 -2.23
C ASP A 291 3.45 16.64 -0.94
N SER A 292 2.41 17.42 -0.72
CA SER A 292 1.58 17.31 0.48
C SER A 292 0.87 15.97 0.60
N GLY A 293 0.42 15.40 -0.52
CA GLY A 293 -0.17 14.06 -0.57
C GLY A 293 0.83 12.96 -0.19
N THR A 294 2.07 13.07 -0.69
CA THR A 294 3.16 12.15 -0.35
C THR A 294 3.48 12.24 1.15
N LEU A 295 3.54 13.44 1.71
CA LEU A 295 3.77 13.63 3.13
C LEU A 295 2.67 12.96 3.96
N GLU A 296 1.41 13.20 3.61
CA GLU A 296 0.24 12.66 4.34
C GLU A 296 0.09 11.13 4.19
N ASP A 297 0.38 10.57 3.02
CA ASP A 297 0.11 9.16 2.73
C ASP A 297 1.29 8.23 3.05
N VAL A 298 2.53 8.72 2.92
CA VAL A 298 3.73 7.89 3.01
C VAL A 298 4.47 8.08 4.34
N TYR A 299 4.66 9.34 4.76
CA TYR A 299 5.50 9.66 5.93
C TYR A 299 4.69 9.77 7.24
N GLU A 300 3.62 10.55 7.24
CA GLU A 300 2.81 10.77 8.46
C GLU A 300 2.30 9.48 9.14
N PRO A 301 1.78 8.47 8.42
CA PRO A 301 1.19 7.30 9.08
C PRO A 301 2.17 6.56 10.00
N TYR A 302 3.43 6.50 9.61
CA TYR A 302 4.47 5.86 10.43
C TYR A 302 4.90 6.73 11.60
N LEU A 303 5.08 8.03 11.38
CA LEU A 303 5.43 8.99 12.44
C LEU A 303 4.33 9.09 13.51
N LEU A 304 3.06 9.10 13.09
CA LEU A 304 1.90 9.08 13.99
C LEU A 304 1.83 7.79 14.80
N LYS A 305 1.98 6.62 14.13
CA LYS A 305 1.96 5.31 14.79
C LYS A 305 3.01 5.20 15.89
N ASN A 306 4.21 5.73 15.63
CA ASN A 306 5.31 5.67 16.59
C ASN A 306 5.31 6.82 17.60
N GLY A 307 4.26 7.66 17.59
CA GLY A 307 4.12 8.74 18.54
C GLY A 307 5.13 9.88 18.38
N LEU A 308 5.81 9.97 17.22
CA LEU A 308 6.77 11.04 16.92
C LEU A 308 6.09 12.33 16.46
N LEU A 309 4.90 12.19 15.87
CA LEU A 309 4.07 13.26 15.35
C LEU A 309 2.68 13.22 15.98
N ASN A 310 2.10 14.36 16.24
CA ASN A 310 0.71 14.54 16.66
C ASN A 310 -0.06 15.33 15.61
N ARG A 311 -1.26 14.86 15.26
CA ARG A 311 -2.18 15.56 14.35
C ARG A 311 -3.26 16.28 15.19
N THR A 312 -3.34 17.58 15.05
CA THR A 312 -4.34 18.41 15.73
C THR A 312 -5.22 19.15 14.71
N PRO A 313 -6.37 19.69 15.11
CA PRO A 313 -7.18 20.52 14.21
C PRO A 313 -6.45 21.74 13.63
N LYS A 314 -5.39 22.22 14.31
CA LYS A 314 -4.57 23.35 13.87
C LYS A 314 -3.37 22.94 12.99
N GLY A 315 -3.04 21.65 12.93
CA GLY A 315 -1.91 21.15 12.15
C GLY A 315 -1.10 20.06 12.85
N ARG A 316 0.11 19.84 12.35
CA ARG A 316 1.06 18.82 12.81
C ARG A 316 1.96 19.40 13.89
N MET A 317 2.23 18.60 14.92
CA MET A 317 3.11 18.94 16.04
C MET A 317 4.09 17.80 16.28
N ALA A 318 5.33 18.14 16.57
CA ALA A 318 6.31 17.17 17.06
C ALA A 318 5.98 16.80 18.52
N SER A 319 6.15 15.53 18.87
CA SER A 319 5.98 15.03 20.23
C SER A 319 7.29 15.15 21.02
N GLU A 320 7.23 15.02 22.35
CA GLU A 320 8.45 14.92 23.19
C GLU A 320 9.35 13.78 22.75
N LEU A 321 8.76 12.66 22.29
CA LEU A 321 9.53 11.52 21.77
C LEU A 321 10.35 11.88 20.53
N ALA A 322 9.85 12.77 19.67
CA ALA A 322 10.58 13.27 18.52
C ALA A 322 11.82 14.08 18.92
N TYR A 323 11.68 14.96 19.93
CA TYR A 323 12.83 15.70 20.47
C TYR A 323 13.89 14.75 21.04
N HIS A 324 13.49 13.80 21.86
CA HIS A 324 14.41 12.79 22.41
C HIS A 324 15.09 11.97 21.33
N HIS A 325 14.34 11.53 20.31
CA HIS A 325 14.89 10.73 19.21
C HIS A 325 15.93 11.50 18.40
N LEU A 326 15.70 12.80 18.17
CA LEU A 326 16.61 13.68 17.45
C LEU A 326 17.75 14.26 18.32
N GLY A 327 17.74 13.99 19.63
CA GLY A 327 18.72 14.53 20.57
C GLY A 327 18.58 16.05 20.81
N LEU A 328 17.37 16.58 20.67
CA LEU A 328 17.04 17.99 20.85
C LEU A 328 16.44 18.25 22.23
N GLU A 329 16.66 19.45 22.77
CA GLU A 329 16.04 19.90 24.02
C GLU A 329 14.55 20.22 23.81
N ILE A 330 13.72 19.82 24.78
CA ILE A 330 12.29 20.15 24.77
C ILE A 330 12.16 21.60 25.25
N PRO A 331 11.48 22.48 24.49
CA PRO A 331 11.22 23.84 24.95
C PRO A 331 10.43 23.82 26.27
N SER A 332 10.92 24.60 27.22
CA SER A 332 10.31 24.74 28.57
C SER A 332 8.95 25.45 28.53
#